data_b2870542ed618936be703e749e30af0d
#
_entry.id   b2870542ed618936be703e749e30af0d
#
_cell.length_a   1.000
_cell.length_b   1.000
_cell.length_c   1.000
_cell.angle_alpha   90.00
_cell.angle_beta   90.00
_cell.angle_gamma   90.00
#
_symmetry.space_group_name_H-M   'P 1'
#
loop_
_entity.id
_entity.type
_entity.pdbx_description
1 polymer ?
#
loop_
_entity_poly.entity_id
_entity_poly.type
_entity_poly.pdbx_seq_one_letter_code
_entity_poly.pdbx_strand_id
1 'polypeptide(L)'
;IAPIQPYLTDFTRISAIGGILNTHLNIEGNAEHVTELVVRGNLGINHLSLADASHKEVFVTDSIYIDMETINPGKAIFHFNTIAVNGIKTGFELRKDGNTMSDLFPETPEDTVRGAAEQTPAAGPQTTATAPDFKVSTFRINNSLFTFKDQTLRHPFTFSLENINLVADQLSLTQENKAKVSSTLKNGGTIIFNYEGKLDDLSNTDILLSIKNLDLKTFTPYSMQYFGYPLQKGILSFSSVNNIRKSMLDGRNNLNIAKCEV
;
A
#
# COMPACT_ATOMS: atom_id res chain seq x y z
N ILE A 1 -14.35 3.56 -17.38
CA ILE A 1 -14.28 4.54 -16.26
C ILE A 1 -13.73 5.91 -16.65
N ALA A 2 -13.37 6.15 -17.91
CA ALA A 2 -12.89 7.46 -18.41
C ALA A 2 -13.73 8.70 -17.99
N PRO A 3 -15.07 8.64 -17.86
CA PRO A 3 -15.86 9.79 -17.40
C PRO A 3 -15.52 10.29 -15.98
N ILE A 4 -14.81 9.51 -15.16
CA ILE A 4 -14.41 9.91 -13.80
C ILE A 4 -13.14 10.78 -13.82
N GLN A 5 -12.38 10.77 -14.94
CA GLN A 5 -11.11 11.49 -15.06
C GLN A 5 -11.19 12.97 -14.64
N PRO A 6 -12.20 13.79 -15.01
CA PRO A 6 -12.24 15.19 -14.61
C PRO A 6 -12.20 15.43 -13.11
N TYR A 7 -12.77 14.50 -12.32
CA TYR A 7 -12.76 14.59 -10.85
C TYR A 7 -11.40 14.26 -10.23
N LEU A 8 -10.53 13.54 -10.95
CA LEU A 8 -9.18 13.21 -10.48
C LEU A 8 -8.19 14.34 -10.75
N THR A 9 -8.38 15.11 -11.82
CA THR A 9 -7.46 16.18 -12.22
C THR A 9 -7.40 17.34 -11.23
N ASP A 10 -8.41 17.52 -10.39
CA ASP A 10 -8.42 18.56 -9.35
C ASP A 10 -7.45 18.23 -8.19
N PHE A 11 -7.13 16.95 -7.99
CA PHE A 11 -6.33 16.48 -6.86
C PHE A 11 -5.04 15.77 -7.30
N THR A 12 -4.91 15.41 -8.56
CA THR A 12 -3.78 14.61 -9.07
C THR A 12 -3.37 15.09 -10.46
N ARG A 13 -2.14 14.74 -10.85
CA ARG A 13 -1.64 14.92 -12.23
C ARG A 13 -1.82 13.65 -13.07
N ILE A 14 -2.86 12.86 -12.80
CA ILE A 14 -3.21 11.72 -13.63
C ILE A 14 -3.82 12.21 -14.93
N SER A 15 -3.14 11.92 -16.04
CA SER A 15 -3.55 12.37 -17.38
C SER A 15 -4.59 11.46 -18.05
N ALA A 16 -4.59 10.18 -17.68
CA ALA A 16 -5.53 9.22 -18.24
C ALA A 16 -5.91 8.14 -17.23
N ILE A 17 -7.17 7.72 -17.27
CA ILE A 17 -7.71 6.58 -16.56
C ILE A 17 -8.42 5.66 -17.55
N GLY A 18 -8.01 4.39 -17.59
CA GLY A 18 -8.62 3.34 -18.39
C GLY A 18 -9.28 2.27 -17.51
N GLY A 19 -10.13 1.45 -18.12
CA GLY A 19 -10.73 0.29 -17.47
C GLY A 19 -12.22 0.14 -17.74
N ILE A 20 -12.73 -1.05 -17.43
CA ILE A 20 -14.14 -1.43 -17.61
C ILE A 20 -14.77 -1.61 -16.25
N LEU A 21 -15.80 -0.82 -15.95
CA LEU A 21 -16.59 -0.92 -14.72
C LEU A 21 -17.82 -1.79 -14.98
N ASN A 22 -18.01 -2.80 -14.14
CA ASN A 22 -19.21 -3.61 -14.06
C ASN A 22 -19.76 -3.50 -12.64
N THR A 23 -21.05 -3.31 -12.51
CA THR A 23 -21.66 -3.17 -11.19
C THR A 23 -23.05 -3.75 -11.14
N HIS A 24 -23.38 -4.35 -10.00
CA HIS A 24 -24.72 -4.79 -9.66
C HIS A 24 -25.02 -4.33 -8.23
N LEU A 25 -25.79 -3.26 -8.13
CA LEU A 25 -26.07 -2.59 -6.86
C LEU A 25 -27.55 -2.62 -6.55
N ASN A 26 -27.88 -2.89 -5.29
CA ASN A 26 -29.18 -2.63 -4.70
C ASN A 26 -29.08 -1.41 -3.77
N ILE A 27 -29.89 -0.39 -4.01
CA ILE A 27 -29.89 0.85 -3.25
C ILE A 27 -31.27 1.00 -2.63
N GLU A 28 -31.33 1.07 -1.30
CA GLU A 28 -32.53 1.19 -0.51
C GLU A 28 -32.49 2.47 0.33
N GLY A 29 -33.60 3.17 0.42
CA GLY A 29 -33.76 4.35 1.28
C GLY A 29 -34.56 5.47 0.63
N ASN A 30 -34.55 6.64 1.26
CA ASN A 30 -35.24 7.83 0.76
C ASN A 30 -34.30 8.69 -0.05
N ALA A 31 -34.65 9.01 -1.32
CA ALA A 31 -33.83 9.84 -2.20
C ALA A 31 -33.68 11.31 -1.70
N GLU A 32 -34.55 11.76 -0.81
CA GLU A 32 -34.41 13.09 -0.18
C GLU A 32 -33.31 13.13 0.90
N HIS A 33 -32.89 11.95 1.41
CA HIS A 33 -31.88 11.76 2.42
C HIS A 33 -30.76 10.83 1.91
N VAL A 34 -30.00 11.27 0.92
CA VAL A 34 -28.99 10.46 0.23
C VAL A 34 -27.92 9.88 1.15
N THR A 35 -27.63 10.52 2.28
CA THR A 35 -26.67 10.01 3.28
C THR A 35 -27.21 8.81 4.07
N GLU A 36 -28.53 8.62 4.09
CA GLU A 36 -29.18 7.49 4.78
C GLU A 36 -29.39 6.27 3.88
N LEU A 37 -29.05 6.40 2.60
CA LEU A 37 -29.13 5.29 1.66
C LEU A 37 -28.26 4.11 2.10
N VAL A 38 -28.80 2.91 1.92
CA VAL A 38 -28.08 1.65 2.12
C VAL A 38 -27.75 1.06 0.75
N VAL A 39 -26.49 0.85 0.49
CA VAL A 39 -26.00 0.24 -0.75
C VAL A 39 -25.45 -1.14 -0.46
N ARG A 40 -25.87 -2.13 -1.26
CA ARG A 40 -25.38 -3.53 -1.25
C ARG A 40 -25.08 -3.98 -2.67
N GLY A 41 -24.31 -5.06 -2.82
CA GLY A 41 -24.03 -5.66 -4.11
C GLY A 41 -22.56 -5.64 -4.45
N ASN A 42 -22.24 -5.69 -5.73
CA ASN A 42 -20.84 -5.81 -6.15
C ASN A 42 -20.44 -4.80 -7.23
N LEU A 43 -19.14 -4.51 -7.22
CA LEU A 43 -18.46 -3.68 -8.19
C LEU A 43 -17.21 -4.41 -8.66
N GLY A 44 -17.05 -4.52 -9.98
CA GLY A 44 -15.85 -5.03 -10.63
C GLY A 44 -15.23 -4.00 -11.56
N ILE A 45 -13.93 -3.81 -11.49
CA ILE A 45 -13.18 -3.01 -12.46
C ILE A 45 -12.16 -3.94 -13.11
N ASN A 46 -12.21 -4.07 -14.43
CA ASN A 46 -11.24 -4.83 -15.20
C ASN A 46 -10.30 -3.90 -15.94
N HIS A 47 -9.02 -4.28 -15.97
CA HIS A 47 -7.94 -3.57 -16.66
C HIS A 47 -7.87 -2.08 -16.31
N LEU A 48 -7.95 -1.77 -15.00
CA LEU A 48 -7.72 -0.39 -14.54
C LEU A 48 -6.29 0.01 -14.87
N SER A 49 -6.15 1.15 -15.54
CA SER A 49 -4.85 1.78 -15.78
C SER A 49 -4.90 3.26 -15.44
N LEU A 50 -3.83 3.75 -14.82
CA LEU A 50 -3.60 5.16 -14.51
C LEU A 50 -2.30 5.59 -15.17
N ALA A 51 -2.32 6.71 -15.90
CA ALA A 51 -1.14 7.29 -16.51
C ALA A 51 -0.83 8.68 -15.95
N ASP A 52 0.45 8.99 -15.80
CA ASP A 52 0.94 10.30 -15.36
C ASP A 52 0.84 11.37 -16.47
N ALA A 53 1.28 12.58 -16.17
CA ALA A 53 1.27 13.70 -17.12
C ALA A 53 2.11 13.44 -18.39
N SER A 54 3.05 12.50 -18.36
CA SER A 54 3.83 12.08 -19.53
C SER A 54 3.19 10.93 -20.30
N HIS A 55 1.95 10.55 -19.96
CA HIS A 55 1.20 9.40 -20.49
C HIS A 55 1.87 8.03 -20.23
N LYS A 56 2.75 7.96 -19.24
CA LYS A 56 3.33 6.69 -18.78
C LYS A 56 2.38 6.03 -17.77
N GLU A 57 2.08 4.76 -17.96
CA GLU A 57 1.32 3.99 -16.98
C GLU A 57 2.12 3.87 -15.67
N VAL A 58 1.53 4.34 -14.58
CA VAL A 58 2.11 4.33 -13.23
C VAL A 58 1.46 3.32 -12.31
N PHE A 59 0.23 2.92 -12.66
CA PHE A 59 -0.52 1.88 -11.96
C PHE A 59 -1.40 1.15 -12.96
N VAL A 60 -1.32 -0.17 -12.98
CA VAL A 60 -2.25 -1.03 -13.71
C VAL A 60 -2.66 -2.20 -12.84
N THR A 61 -3.84 -2.76 -13.08
CA THR A 61 -4.30 -3.99 -12.43
C THR A 61 -5.18 -4.79 -13.37
N ASP A 62 -5.12 -6.11 -13.27
CA ASP A 62 -5.94 -7.00 -14.09
C ASP A 62 -7.41 -6.90 -13.68
N SER A 63 -7.69 -6.91 -12.37
CA SER A 63 -9.06 -6.76 -11.86
C SER A 63 -9.09 -6.26 -10.43
N ILE A 64 -10.16 -5.52 -10.11
CA ILE A 64 -10.60 -5.19 -8.76
C ILE A 64 -12.01 -5.71 -8.60
N TYR A 65 -12.29 -6.43 -7.52
CA TYR A 65 -13.61 -6.89 -7.16
C TYR A 65 -13.93 -6.46 -5.73
N ILE A 66 -15.10 -5.86 -5.57
CA ILE A 66 -15.62 -5.40 -4.27
C ILE A 66 -17.03 -5.93 -4.10
N ASP A 67 -17.24 -6.73 -3.06
CA ASP A 67 -18.55 -7.21 -2.63
C ASP A 67 -18.95 -6.46 -1.35
N MET A 68 -19.97 -5.61 -1.48
CA MET A 68 -20.48 -4.75 -0.43
C MET A 68 -21.64 -5.44 0.30
N GLU A 69 -21.42 -5.78 1.55
CA GLU A 69 -22.47 -6.30 2.44
C GLU A 69 -23.45 -5.18 2.83
N THR A 70 -22.90 -4.06 3.30
CA THR A 70 -23.68 -2.88 3.70
C THR A 70 -22.83 -1.65 3.70
N ILE A 71 -23.19 -0.66 2.90
CA ILE A 71 -22.63 0.68 2.90
C ILE A 71 -23.73 1.66 3.28
N ASN A 72 -23.57 2.35 4.41
CA ASN A 72 -24.47 3.39 4.88
C ASN A 72 -23.65 4.58 5.37
N PRO A 73 -23.42 5.60 4.52
CA PRO A 73 -22.61 6.75 4.87
C PRO A 73 -23.15 7.55 6.07
N GLY A 74 -24.47 7.71 6.20
CA GLY A 74 -25.08 8.46 7.29
C GLY A 74 -24.90 7.82 8.66
N LYS A 75 -24.73 6.50 8.71
CA LYS A 75 -24.41 5.75 9.93
C LYS A 75 -22.93 5.42 10.06
N ALA A 76 -22.11 5.90 9.12
CA ALA A 76 -20.68 5.59 9.01
C ALA A 76 -20.41 4.06 8.99
N ILE A 77 -21.27 3.26 8.33
CA ILE A 77 -21.13 1.80 8.19
C ILE A 77 -20.57 1.46 6.82
N PHE A 78 -19.46 0.72 6.79
CA PHE A 78 -18.75 0.30 5.58
C PHE A 78 -18.34 -1.17 5.71
N HIS A 79 -19.28 -2.09 5.46
CA HIS A 79 -19.06 -3.54 5.56
C HIS A 79 -18.94 -4.16 4.19
N PHE A 80 -17.89 -4.93 4.00
CA PHE A 80 -17.58 -5.65 2.77
C PHE A 80 -17.40 -7.15 3.05
N ASN A 81 -17.99 -7.99 2.22
CA ASN A 81 -17.71 -9.43 2.22
C ASN A 81 -16.32 -9.69 1.65
N THR A 82 -16.01 -9.07 0.51
CA THR A 82 -14.75 -9.30 -0.18
C THR A 82 -14.26 -8.01 -0.84
N ILE A 83 -12.97 -7.75 -0.68
CA ILE A 83 -12.21 -6.84 -1.54
C ILE A 83 -11.03 -7.63 -2.09
N ALA A 84 -10.97 -7.81 -3.40
CA ALA A 84 -9.90 -8.54 -4.07
C ALA A 84 -9.31 -7.72 -5.21
N VAL A 85 -7.97 -7.62 -5.26
CA VAL A 85 -7.24 -6.94 -6.31
C VAL A 85 -6.23 -7.92 -6.92
N ASN A 86 -6.23 -8.07 -8.23
CA ASN A 86 -5.38 -9.02 -8.93
C ASN A 86 -4.47 -8.31 -9.91
N GLY A 87 -3.20 -8.73 -9.95
CA GLY A 87 -2.24 -8.35 -10.98
C GLY A 87 -1.87 -6.86 -10.94
N ILE A 88 -1.73 -6.26 -9.74
CA ILE A 88 -1.22 -4.90 -9.63
C ILE A 88 0.20 -4.84 -10.20
N LYS A 89 0.46 -3.88 -11.06
CA LYS A 89 1.81 -3.49 -11.48
C LYS A 89 1.97 -2.00 -11.22
N THR A 90 2.89 -1.68 -10.33
CA THR A 90 3.19 -0.30 -9.95
C THR A 90 4.66 -0.17 -9.58
N GLY A 91 5.13 1.05 -9.41
CA GLY A 91 6.50 1.31 -9.00
C GLY A 91 6.68 2.68 -8.39
N PHE A 92 7.81 2.81 -7.73
CA PHE A 92 8.28 4.06 -7.18
C PHE A 92 9.66 4.37 -7.76
N GLU A 93 9.81 5.55 -8.33
CA GLU A 93 11.06 6.04 -8.90
C GLU A 93 11.52 7.27 -8.13
N LEU A 94 12.73 7.19 -7.57
CA LEU A 94 13.42 8.29 -6.92
C LEU A 94 14.41 8.91 -7.90
N ARG A 95 14.33 10.22 -8.13
CA ARG A 95 15.18 11.01 -9.00
C ARG A 95 15.79 12.19 -8.24
N LYS A 96 16.78 12.84 -8.83
CA LYS A 96 17.39 14.03 -8.22
C LYS A 96 16.45 15.24 -8.14
N ASP A 97 15.46 15.28 -9.00
CA ASP A 97 14.50 16.39 -9.17
C ASP A 97 13.10 16.07 -8.63
N GLY A 98 12.91 14.91 -8.00
CA GLY A 98 11.61 14.49 -7.47
C GLY A 98 11.44 12.98 -7.41
N ASN A 99 10.19 12.55 -7.31
CA ASN A 99 9.83 11.14 -7.24
C ASN A 99 8.41 10.90 -7.81
N THR A 100 8.07 9.64 -8.00
CA THR A 100 6.76 9.25 -8.56
C THR A 100 5.57 9.88 -7.79
N MET A 101 5.66 10.03 -6.46
CA MET A 101 4.56 10.61 -5.69
C MET A 101 4.43 12.12 -5.92
N SER A 102 5.56 12.86 -5.94
CA SER A 102 5.54 14.29 -6.24
C SER A 102 5.08 14.60 -7.68
N ASP A 103 5.25 13.64 -8.59
CA ASP A 103 4.74 13.80 -9.96
C ASP A 103 3.21 13.61 -10.02
N LEU A 104 2.68 12.69 -9.25
CA LEU A 104 1.25 12.36 -9.25
C LEU A 104 0.42 13.27 -8.35
N PHE A 105 1.00 13.70 -7.22
CA PHE A 105 0.34 14.51 -6.20
C PHE A 105 1.15 15.78 -5.97
N PRO A 106 0.81 16.87 -6.68
CA PRO A 106 1.49 18.15 -6.47
C PRO A 106 1.28 18.63 -5.02
N GLU A 107 2.35 19.12 -4.40
CA GLU A 107 2.24 19.79 -3.11
C GLU A 107 1.30 20.98 -3.23
N THR A 108 0.31 21.04 -2.35
CA THR A 108 -0.53 22.24 -2.24
C THR A 108 0.23 23.31 -1.46
N PRO A 109 -0.02 24.62 -1.71
CA PRO A 109 0.64 25.69 -0.95
C PRO A 109 0.46 25.58 0.58
N GLU A 110 -0.56 24.87 1.04
CA GLU A 110 -0.81 24.61 2.47
C GLU A 110 0.17 23.58 3.06
N ASP A 111 0.71 22.66 2.27
CA ASP A 111 1.65 21.64 2.75
C ASP A 111 3.03 22.22 3.04
N THR A 112 3.44 23.29 2.33
CA THR A 112 4.70 23.99 2.57
C THR A 112 4.74 24.79 3.89
N VAL A 113 3.58 25.18 4.42
CA VAL A 113 3.47 25.91 5.69
C VAL A 113 3.45 24.95 6.90
N ARG A 114 3.00 23.71 6.71
CA ARG A 114 2.92 22.70 7.79
C ARG A 114 4.26 22.04 8.14
N GLY A 115 5.24 22.08 7.26
CA GLY A 115 6.58 21.51 7.51
C GLY A 115 7.47 22.29 8.50
N ALA A 116 7.06 23.49 8.94
CA ALA A 116 7.85 24.38 9.80
C ALA A 116 7.21 24.71 11.17
N ALA A 117 6.04 24.18 11.48
CA ALA A 117 5.38 24.44 12.77
C ALA A 117 5.15 23.09 13.49
N GLU A 118 5.77 22.94 14.67
CA GLU A 118 5.37 21.92 15.65
C GLU A 118 3.86 22.01 15.88
N GLN A 119 3.14 20.94 15.56
CA GLN A 119 1.69 20.87 15.71
C GLN A 119 1.35 20.82 17.19
N THR A 120 1.08 21.96 17.77
CA THR A 120 0.19 22.02 18.93
C THR A 120 -1.24 21.81 18.40
N PRO A 121 -1.99 20.81 18.83
CA PRO A 121 -3.37 20.63 18.37
C PRO A 121 -4.20 21.83 18.83
N ALA A 122 -4.62 22.67 17.89
CA ALA A 122 -5.65 23.66 18.18
C ALA A 122 -6.95 22.90 18.45
N ALA A 123 -7.44 23.00 19.69
CA ALA A 123 -8.75 22.52 20.10
C ALA A 123 -9.83 23.31 19.35
N GLY A 124 -10.18 22.87 18.14
CA GLY A 124 -11.45 23.22 17.50
C GLY A 124 -12.57 22.39 18.16
N PRO A 125 -13.87 22.80 18.04
CA PRO A 125 -14.97 22.09 18.66
C PRO A 125 -14.94 20.62 18.18
N GLN A 126 -14.68 19.69 19.10
CA GLN A 126 -14.79 18.26 18.88
C GLN A 126 -16.27 17.94 18.65
N THR A 127 -16.70 17.96 17.39
CA THR A 127 -17.80 17.10 17.00
C THR A 127 -17.28 15.68 17.25
N THR A 128 -17.91 14.96 18.16
CA THR A 128 -17.69 13.52 18.39
C THR A 128 -18.14 12.78 17.14
N ALA A 129 -17.31 12.82 16.09
CA ALA A 129 -17.50 11.99 14.93
C ALA A 129 -17.29 10.54 15.39
N THR A 130 -18.36 9.77 15.42
CA THR A 130 -18.29 8.33 15.67
C THR A 130 -17.31 7.73 14.67
N ALA A 131 -16.31 7.00 15.16
CA ALA A 131 -15.37 6.30 14.27
C ALA A 131 -16.15 5.40 13.30
N PRO A 132 -15.79 5.34 12.02
CA PRO A 132 -16.51 4.53 11.05
C PRO A 132 -16.43 3.04 11.42
N ASP A 133 -17.59 2.36 11.38
CA ASP A 133 -17.65 0.90 11.49
C ASP A 133 -17.25 0.30 10.14
N PHE A 134 -15.95 0.05 10.01
CA PHE A 134 -15.33 -0.50 8.80
C PHE A 134 -14.97 -1.97 9.02
N LYS A 135 -15.45 -2.85 8.13
CA LYS A 135 -15.15 -4.28 8.14
C LYS A 135 -15.00 -4.84 6.74
N VAL A 136 -14.01 -5.69 6.55
CA VAL A 136 -13.83 -6.49 5.33
C VAL A 136 -13.62 -7.95 5.75
N SER A 137 -14.56 -8.83 5.45
CA SER A 137 -14.44 -10.25 5.82
C SER A 137 -13.25 -10.92 5.15
N THR A 138 -12.98 -10.58 3.88
CA THR A 138 -11.84 -11.09 3.13
C THR A 138 -11.22 -9.97 2.31
N PHE A 139 -9.97 -9.59 2.62
CA PHE A 139 -9.18 -8.67 1.81
C PHE A 139 -8.00 -9.42 1.17
N ARG A 140 -7.85 -9.32 -0.16
CA ARG A 140 -6.79 -10.02 -0.90
C ARG A 140 -6.17 -9.15 -1.97
N ILE A 141 -4.84 -9.23 -2.06
CA ILE A 141 -4.07 -8.80 -3.23
C ILE A 141 -3.37 -10.05 -3.76
N ASN A 142 -3.46 -10.30 -5.06
CA ASN A 142 -2.88 -11.48 -5.68
C ASN A 142 -1.95 -11.10 -6.83
N ASN A 143 -0.85 -11.86 -6.95
CA ASN A 143 0.04 -11.85 -8.10
C ASN A 143 0.47 -10.45 -8.56
N SER A 144 0.92 -9.63 -7.64
CA SER A 144 1.26 -8.23 -7.92
C SER A 144 2.77 -8.04 -8.05
N LEU A 145 3.15 -6.96 -8.73
CA LEU A 145 4.53 -6.55 -8.99
C LEU A 145 4.72 -5.11 -8.48
N PHE A 146 5.75 -4.91 -7.68
CA PHE A 146 6.23 -3.58 -7.31
C PHE A 146 7.68 -3.41 -7.73
N THR A 147 8.01 -2.29 -8.38
CA THR A 147 9.37 -1.97 -8.79
C THR A 147 9.82 -0.66 -8.16
N PHE A 148 10.90 -0.71 -7.39
CA PHE A 148 11.60 0.45 -6.89
C PHE A 148 12.79 0.78 -7.80
N LYS A 149 12.93 2.04 -8.19
CA LYS A 149 14.09 2.55 -8.93
C LYS A 149 14.68 3.75 -8.20
N ASP A 150 15.99 3.73 -8.00
CA ASP A 150 16.74 4.87 -7.51
C ASP A 150 17.70 5.37 -8.60
N GLN A 151 17.38 6.52 -9.18
CA GLN A 151 18.18 7.19 -10.21
C GLN A 151 19.07 8.31 -9.62
N THR A 152 19.09 8.49 -8.30
CA THR A 152 19.97 9.48 -7.63
C THR A 152 21.41 9.00 -7.59
N LEU A 153 21.62 7.68 -7.65
CA LEU A 153 22.93 7.04 -7.62
C LEU A 153 23.69 7.23 -8.93
N ARG A 154 25.03 7.19 -8.86
CA ARG A 154 25.89 7.21 -10.07
C ARG A 154 25.56 6.08 -11.05
N HIS A 155 25.23 4.91 -10.52
CA HIS A 155 24.69 3.76 -11.27
C HIS A 155 23.27 3.51 -10.77
N PRO A 156 22.25 3.62 -11.63
CA PRO A 156 20.87 3.43 -11.21
C PRO A 156 20.63 2.07 -10.55
N PHE A 157 19.86 2.07 -9.47
CA PHE A 157 19.44 0.87 -8.77
C PHE A 157 18.02 0.51 -9.17
N THR A 158 17.74 -0.78 -9.33
CA THR A 158 16.39 -1.30 -9.55
C THR A 158 16.18 -2.55 -8.69
N PHE A 159 15.07 -2.58 -7.98
CA PHE A 159 14.68 -3.70 -7.13
C PHE A 159 13.19 -3.99 -7.32
N SER A 160 12.84 -5.27 -7.52
CA SER A 160 11.45 -5.66 -7.74
C SER A 160 11.02 -6.72 -6.73
N LEU A 161 9.81 -6.56 -6.25
CA LEU A 161 9.03 -7.55 -5.52
C LEU A 161 8.02 -8.15 -6.50
N GLU A 162 8.13 -9.45 -6.74
CA GLU A 162 7.31 -10.20 -7.69
C GLU A 162 6.35 -11.14 -6.94
N ASN A 163 5.26 -11.51 -7.59
CA ASN A 163 4.27 -12.41 -7.00
C ASN A 163 3.83 -11.96 -5.60
N ILE A 164 3.60 -10.67 -5.43
CA ILE A 164 3.14 -10.12 -4.16
C ILE A 164 1.72 -10.63 -3.93
N ASN A 165 1.53 -11.30 -2.80
CA ASN A 165 0.23 -11.73 -2.33
C ASN A 165 0.01 -11.19 -0.91
N LEU A 166 -1.16 -10.62 -0.67
CA LEU A 166 -1.62 -10.19 0.64
C LEU A 166 -2.95 -10.87 0.94
N VAL A 167 -3.09 -11.41 2.14
CA VAL A 167 -4.35 -11.93 2.67
C VAL A 167 -4.55 -11.32 4.05
N ALA A 168 -5.71 -10.71 4.25
CA ALA A 168 -6.18 -10.30 5.56
C ALA A 168 -7.63 -10.75 5.71
N ASP A 169 -7.91 -11.56 6.71
CA ASP A 169 -9.24 -12.01 7.04
C ASP A 169 -9.76 -11.23 8.25
N GLN A 170 -11.05 -10.87 8.26
CA GLN A 170 -11.70 -10.09 9.32
C GLN A 170 -11.06 -8.70 9.53
N LEU A 171 -10.65 -8.01 8.43
CA LEU A 171 -10.05 -6.68 8.51
C LEU A 171 -11.04 -5.68 9.11
N SER A 172 -10.63 -4.99 10.18
CA SER A 172 -11.40 -4.00 10.91
C SER A 172 -10.49 -2.90 11.44
N LEU A 173 -11.00 -1.69 11.63
CA LEU A 173 -10.21 -0.62 12.26
C LEU A 173 -10.01 -0.85 13.76
N THR A 174 -11.00 -1.43 14.45
CA THR A 174 -11.06 -1.48 15.92
C THR A 174 -10.89 -2.89 16.51
N GLN A 175 -10.94 -3.94 15.67
CA GLN A 175 -10.76 -5.31 16.09
C GLN A 175 -9.35 -5.82 15.78
N GLU A 176 -8.98 -6.96 16.34
CA GLU A 176 -7.73 -7.63 15.99
C GLU A 176 -7.77 -8.08 14.53
N ASN A 177 -6.69 -7.79 13.82
CA ASN A 177 -6.49 -8.14 12.44
C ASN A 177 -5.33 -9.12 12.31
N LYS A 178 -5.42 -10.01 11.32
CA LYS A 178 -4.32 -10.87 10.90
C LYS A 178 -4.08 -10.65 9.42
N ALA A 179 -2.88 -10.20 9.08
CA ALA A 179 -2.50 -10.00 7.70
C ALA A 179 -1.19 -10.72 7.40
N LYS A 180 -1.11 -11.31 6.22
CA LYS A 180 0.09 -11.94 5.69
C LYS A 180 0.39 -11.41 4.31
N VAL A 181 1.61 -10.93 4.14
CA VAL A 181 2.17 -10.56 2.84
C VAL A 181 3.26 -11.55 2.50
N SER A 182 3.29 -12.01 1.26
CA SER A 182 4.39 -12.80 0.70
C SER A 182 4.80 -12.25 -0.66
N SER A 183 6.08 -12.35 -0.98
CA SER A 183 6.64 -11.93 -2.25
C SER A 183 7.84 -12.80 -2.61
N THR A 184 8.11 -12.92 -3.89
CA THR A 184 9.35 -13.47 -4.43
C THR A 184 10.26 -12.37 -4.91
N LEU A 185 11.56 -12.61 -4.83
CA LEU A 185 12.61 -11.76 -5.36
C LEU A 185 13.15 -12.36 -6.66
N LYS A 186 13.61 -11.51 -7.55
CA LYS A 186 14.42 -11.95 -8.69
C LYS A 186 15.57 -12.81 -8.15
N ASN A 187 15.88 -13.93 -8.71
CA ASN A 187 16.88 -14.91 -8.25
C ASN A 187 16.42 -15.86 -7.10
N GLY A 188 15.11 -15.97 -6.85
CA GLY A 188 14.53 -17.01 -5.99
C GLY A 188 14.51 -16.72 -4.49
N GLY A 189 14.84 -15.49 -4.07
CA GLY A 189 14.64 -15.07 -2.68
C GLY A 189 13.15 -14.86 -2.37
N THR A 190 12.82 -14.79 -1.08
CA THR A 190 11.44 -14.60 -0.61
C THR A 190 11.37 -13.60 0.53
N ILE A 191 10.27 -12.86 0.59
CA ILE A 191 9.91 -12.00 1.72
C ILE A 191 8.56 -12.45 2.25
N ILE A 192 8.45 -12.59 3.57
CA ILE A 192 7.20 -12.84 4.28
C ILE A 192 7.08 -11.80 5.39
N PHE A 193 5.93 -11.16 5.45
CA PHE A 193 5.56 -10.25 6.53
C PHE A 193 4.22 -10.70 7.11
N ASN A 194 4.16 -10.88 8.43
CA ASN A 194 2.92 -11.16 9.14
C ASN A 194 2.68 -10.04 10.15
N TYR A 195 1.42 -9.67 10.28
CA TYR A 195 0.92 -8.71 11.25
C TYR A 195 -0.25 -9.32 12.00
N GLU A 196 -0.26 -9.15 13.32
CA GLU A 196 -1.39 -9.49 14.19
C GLU A 196 -1.57 -8.39 15.24
N GLY A 197 -2.74 -7.73 15.26
CA GLY A 197 -3.03 -6.63 16.17
C GLY A 197 -4.16 -5.74 15.68
N LYS A 198 -4.46 -4.70 16.44
CA LYS A 198 -5.43 -3.67 16.07
C LYS A 198 -4.76 -2.59 15.21
N LEU A 199 -5.49 -2.02 14.25
CA LEU A 199 -4.96 -0.95 13.39
C LEU A 199 -5.02 0.43 14.07
N ASP A 200 -5.94 0.64 15.00
CA ASP A 200 -6.12 1.88 15.76
C ASP A 200 -5.32 1.92 17.07
N ASP A 201 -4.83 0.77 17.54
CA ASP A 201 -4.04 0.65 18.77
C ASP A 201 -2.90 -0.35 18.63
N LEU A 202 -1.70 0.14 18.40
CA LEU A 202 -0.50 -0.68 18.22
C LEU A 202 0.14 -1.12 19.55
N SER A 203 -0.47 -0.84 20.70
CA SER A 203 0.09 -1.18 22.02
C SER A 203 0.20 -2.68 22.27
N ASN A 204 -0.56 -3.49 21.53
CA ASN A 204 -0.52 -4.96 21.56
C ASN A 204 -0.50 -5.47 20.12
N THR A 205 0.71 -5.71 19.58
CA THR A 205 0.90 -6.07 18.18
C THR A 205 2.02 -7.07 18.03
N ASP A 206 1.85 -8.04 17.14
CA ASP A 206 2.88 -8.98 16.73
C ASP A 206 3.26 -8.73 15.26
N ILE A 207 4.54 -8.55 15.02
CA ILE A 207 5.10 -8.33 13.69
C ILE A 207 6.22 -9.34 13.45
N LEU A 208 6.12 -10.08 12.34
CA LEU A 208 7.17 -10.96 11.85
C LEU A 208 7.57 -10.52 10.45
N LEU A 209 8.88 -10.34 10.25
CA LEU A 209 9.49 -10.16 8.94
C LEU A 209 10.51 -11.28 8.70
N SER A 210 10.41 -11.96 7.57
CA SER A 210 11.40 -12.96 7.13
C SER A 210 11.82 -12.67 5.70
N ILE A 211 13.12 -12.48 5.50
CA ILE A 211 13.76 -12.35 4.20
C ILE A 211 14.69 -13.53 4.03
N LYS A 212 14.57 -14.29 2.95
CA LYS A 212 15.44 -15.43 2.66
C LYS A 212 16.07 -15.27 1.29
N ASN A 213 17.34 -15.64 1.19
CA ASN A 213 18.09 -15.71 -0.05
C ASN A 213 18.10 -14.41 -0.88
N LEU A 214 18.17 -13.26 -0.21
CA LEU A 214 18.33 -11.97 -0.89
C LEU A 214 19.75 -11.88 -1.46
N ASP A 215 19.86 -11.72 -2.78
CA ASP A 215 21.13 -11.56 -3.49
C ASP A 215 21.69 -10.15 -3.25
N LEU A 216 22.79 -10.08 -2.50
CA LEU A 216 23.46 -8.81 -2.16
C LEU A 216 24.10 -8.14 -3.38
N LYS A 217 24.44 -8.89 -4.45
CA LYS A 217 24.96 -8.30 -5.68
C LYS A 217 24.02 -7.25 -6.28
N THR A 218 22.71 -7.41 -6.08
CA THR A 218 21.71 -6.44 -6.50
C THR A 218 22.00 -5.04 -5.92
N PHE A 219 22.61 -4.94 -4.73
CA PHE A 219 22.91 -3.68 -4.04
C PHE A 219 24.26 -3.07 -4.39
N THR A 220 24.97 -3.62 -5.41
CA THR A 220 26.23 -3.06 -5.91
C THR A 220 26.16 -1.55 -6.21
N PRO A 221 25.08 -0.97 -6.78
CA PRO A 221 25.00 0.48 -6.99
C PRO A 221 25.18 1.29 -5.71
N TYR A 222 24.58 0.83 -4.60
CA TYR A 222 24.73 1.48 -3.29
C TYR A 222 26.13 1.28 -2.71
N SER A 223 26.68 0.06 -2.74
CA SER A 223 28.01 -0.20 -2.20
C SER A 223 29.10 0.58 -2.97
N MET A 224 28.99 0.67 -4.28
CA MET A 224 29.88 1.50 -5.10
C MET A 224 29.77 2.99 -4.76
N GLN A 225 28.56 3.49 -4.55
CA GLN A 225 28.30 4.90 -4.24
C GLN A 225 28.87 5.31 -2.89
N TYR A 226 28.69 4.48 -1.85
CA TYR A 226 28.99 4.86 -0.46
C TYR A 226 30.31 4.29 0.07
N PHE A 227 30.75 3.15 -0.48
CA PHE A 227 31.96 2.45 0.01
C PHE A 227 33.04 2.29 -1.05
N GLY A 228 32.73 2.54 -2.32
CA GLY A 228 33.68 2.45 -3.43
C GLY A 228 33.98 1.01 -3.92
N TYR A 229 33.31 -0.01 -3.40
CA TYR A 229 33.53 -1.42 -3.75
C TYR A 229 32.25 -2.08 -4.26
N PRO A 230 32.33 -2.90 -5.35
CA PRO A 230 31.18 -3.67 -5.81
C PRO A 230 30.95 -4.88 -4.91
N LEU A 231 29.70 -5.22 -4.66
CA LEU A 231 29.32 -6.52 -4.10
C LEU A 231 29.31 -7.55 -5.23
N GLN A 232 30.29 -8.44 -5.24
CA GLN A 232 30.43 -9.46 -6.30
C GLN A 232 29.53 -10.65 -6.05
N LYS A 233 29.41 -11.07 -4.78
CA LYS A 233 28.54 -12.15 -4.30
C LYS A 233 28.07 -11.85 -2.89
N GLY A 234 27.02 -12.53 -2.49
CA GLY A 234 26.53 -12.53 -1.12
C GLY A 234 25.06 -12.88 -1.06
N ILE A 235 24.70 -13.67 -0.09
CA ILE A 235 23.31 -14.07 0.16
C ILE A 235 22.95 -13.62 1.59
N LEU A 236 21.93 -12.78 1.70
CA LEU A 236 21.41 -12.31 2.98
C LEU A 236 20.13 -13.05 3.32
N SER A 237 20.05 -13.49 4.58
CA SER A 237 18.80 -13.91 5.20
C SER A 237 18.60 -13.13 6.49
N PHE A 238 17.40 -12.64 6.72
CA PHE A 238 17.04 -11.84 7.89
C PHE A 238 15.71 -12.29 8.45
N SER A 239 15.63 -12.40 9.75
CA SER A 239 14.36 -12.59 10.45
C SER A 239 14.24 -11.61 11.61
N SER A 240 13.06 -11.03 11.75
CA SER A 240 12.72 -10.12 12.84
C SER A 240 11.37 -10.54 13.40
N VAL A 241 11.32 -10.78 14.71
CA VAL A 241 10.10 -11.07 15.47
C VAL A 241 9.97 -9.98 16.52
N ASN A 242 8.91 -9.22 16.45
CA ASN A 242 8.65 -8.10 17.33
C ASN A 242 7.29 -8.31 18.01
N ASN A 243 7.30 -8.40 19.32
CA ASN A 243 6.09 -8.49 20.12
C ASN A 243 5.96 -7.19 20.92
N ILE A 244 4.89 -6.48 20.69
CA ILE A 244 4.55 -5.26 21.44
C ILE A 244 3.46 -5.64 22.43
N ARG A 245 3.66 -5.37 23.72
CA ARG A 245 2.69 -5.58 24.78
C ARG A 245 2.68 -4.38 25.71
N LYS A 246 1.52 -3.74 25.85
CA LYS A 246 1.36 -2.49 26.62
C LYS A 246 2.40 -1.44 26.22
N SER A 247 2.59 -1.27 24.91
CA SER A 247 3.57 -0.37 24.30
C SER A 247 5.04 -0.70 24.59
N MET A 248 5.36 -1.84 25.20
CA MET A 248 6.73 -2.32 25.38
C MET A 248 7.09 -3.29 24.26
N LEU A 249 8.22 -3.05 23.62
CA LEU A 249 8.73 -3.86 22.51
C LEU A 249 9.72 -4.94 23.03
N ASP A 250 9.42 -6.21 22.70
CA ASP A 250 10.38 -7.33 22.75
C ASP A 250 10.70 -7.73 21.31
N GLY A 251 11.89 -7.40 20.86
CA GLY A 251 12.34 -7.61 19.48
C GLY A 251 13.51 -8.58 19.40
N ARG A 252 13.40 -9.61 18.53
CA ARG A 252 14.48 -10.56 18.23
C ARG A 252 14.82 -10.51 16.76
N ASN A 253 16.08 -10.18 16.47
CA ASN A 253 16.57 -10.05 15.11
C ASN A 253 17.69 -11.06 14.87
N ASN A 254 17.63 -11.76 13.74
CA ASN A 254 18.68 -12.64 13.27
C ASN A 254 19.06 -12.26 11.85
N LEU A 255 20.33 -11.91 11.63
CA LEU A 255 20.91 -11.60 10.35
C LEU A 255 22.00 -12.63 10.02
N ASN A 256 21.89 -13.26 8.86
CA ASN A 256 22.90 -14.15 8.30
C ASN A 256 23.32 -13.65 6.92
N ILE A 257 24.62 -13.49 6.72
CA ILE A 257 25.23 -13.18 5.43
C ILE A 257 26.21 -14.30 5.08
N ALA A 258 25.96 -14.95 3.97
CA ALA A 258 26.80 -16.05 3.47
C ALA A 258 27.48 -15.69 2.15
N LYS A 259 28.68 -16.23 1.92
CA LYS A 259 29.42 -16.11 0.66
C LYS A 259 29.59 -14.66 0.18
N CYS A 260 29.84 -13.73 1.10
CA CYS A 260 30.02 -12.32 0.77
C CYS A 260 31.45 -12.12 0.19
N GLU A 261 31.48 -11.53 -1.01
CA GLU A 261 32.71 -11.12 -1.71
C GLU A 261 32.53 -9.67 -2.19
N VAL A 262 33.55 -8.84 -2.02
CA VAL A 262 33.63 -7.45 -2.51
C VAL A 262 34.76 -7.31 -3.52
#